data_e1e8dc29c4633de8f0d23643fe7ee337
#
_entry.id   e1e8dc29c4633de8f0d23643fe7ee337
#
_cell.length_a   1.000
_cell.length_b   1.000
_cell.length_c   1.000
_cell.angle_alpha   90.00
_cell.angle_beta   90.00
_cell.angle_gamma   90.00
#
_symmetry.space_group_name_H-M   'P 1'
#
loop_
_entity.id
_entity.type
_entity.pdbx_description
1 polymer ?
#
loop_
_entity_poly.entity_id
_entity_poly.type
_entity_poly.pdbx_seq_one_letter_code
_entity_poly.pdbx_strand_id
1 'polypeptide(L)'
;GLRFDLPLYFDDLLGNAAIKEQSFNGTNVDVSEWPKSKLLISPRLGFNWDIKGDRSIVLTGGTGLFTGLLPFVWFTNQSTYAGQMQNMVEFETSELPANFAFNPNYKETLTQNPDMFPSTPGNEVPGAIAYVDPNFKMPQVWRSNVNAEFQLPYGFMLSVGAMSVSYTHLTLP
;
A
#
# COMPACT_ATOMS: atom_id res chain seq x y z
N GLY A 1 -23.08 -13.34 -3.18
CA GLY A 1 -22.78 -12.04 -3.78
C GLY A 1 -21.50 -12.05 -4.58
N LEU A 2 -21.38 -11.10 -5.49
CA LEU A 2 -20.18 -10.92 -6.32
C LEU A 2 -19.86 -9.44 -6.39
N ARG A 3 -18.58 -9.07 -6.13
CA ARG A 3 -18.10 -7.71 -6.22
C ARG A 3 -16.94 -7.66 -7.21
N PHE A 4 -16.92 -6.59 -8.00
CA PHE A 4 -15.86 -6.28 -8.94
C PHE A 4 -15.22 -4.97 -8.53
N ASP A 5 -13.90 -4.95 -8.43
CA ASP A 5 -13.10 -3.78 -8.11
C ASP A 5 -12.09 -3.55 -9.25
N LEU A 6 -12.09 -2.36 -9.82
CA LEU A 6 -11.13 -1.94 -10.85
C LEU A 6 -10.51 -0.60 -10.43
N PRO A 7 -9.27 -0.61 -9.92
CA PRO A 7 -8.57 0.64 -9.66
C PRO A 7 -8.23 1.32 -10.99
N LEU A 8 -8.55 2.60 -11.09
CA LEU A 8 -8.22 3.44 -12.25
C LEU A 8 -7.34 4.59 -11.80
N TYR A 9 -6.36 4.93 -12.62
CA TYR A 9 -5.43 6.02 -12.42
C TYR A 9 -5.58 6.96 -13.61
N PHE A 10 -5.87 8.24 -13.36
CA PHE A 10 -6.27 9.18 -14.41
C PHE A 10 -5.20 10.22 -14.75
N ASP A 11 -4.28 10.48 -13.81
CA ASP A 11 -3.27 11.50 -13.99
C ASP A 11 -1.91 10.87 -14.30
N ASP A 12 -1.10 11.55 -15.08
CA ASP A 12 0.28 11.14 -15.33
C ASP A 12 1.16 11.47 -14.12
N LEU A 13 2.07 10.57 -13.80
CA LEU A 13 3.10 10.80 -12.78
C LEU A 13 4.26 11.58 -13.36
N LEU A 14 4.86 12.43 -12.54
CA LEU A 14 6.10 13.10 -12.89
C LEU A 14 7.25 12.09 -12.85
N GLY A 15 7.91 11.91 -13.98
CA GLY A 15 9.08 11.03 -14.11
C GLY A 15 10.38 11.73 -13.73
N ASN A 16 11.44 10.92 -13.56
CA ASN A 16 12.80 11.39 -13.36
C ASN A 16 13.73 10.59 -14.27
N ALA A 17 14.38 11.29 -15.21
CA ALA A 17 15.24 10.68 -16.20
C ALA A 17 16.46 9.98 -15.57
N ALA A 18 17.05 10.57 -14.54
CA ALA A 18 18.19 9.99 -13.84
C ALA A 18 17.84 8.68 -13.12
N ILE A 19 16.64 8.60 -12.53
CA ILE A 19 16.15 7.35 -11.93
C ILE A 19 15.96 6.27 -12.99
N LYS A 20 15.36 6.64 -14.12
CA LYS A 20 15.06 5.70 -15.21
C LYS A 20 16.31 5.09 -15.85
N GLU A 21 17.40 5.87 -15.95
CA GLU A 21 18.68 5.43 -16.48
C GLU A 21 19.49 4.61 -15.48
N GLN A 22 19.27 4.78 -14.20
CA GLN A 22 20.00 4.07 -13.16
C GLN A 22 19.48 2.64 -12.94
N SER A 23 20.42 1.71 -12.75
CA SER A 23 20.10 0.33 -12.39
C SER A 23 20.18 0.13 -10.88
N PHE A 24 19.10 -0.35 -10.28
CA PHE A 24 19.01 -0.72 -8.87
C PHE A 24 19.05 -2.25 -8.76
N ASN A 25 20.18 -2.80 -8.33
CA ASN A 25 20.40 -4.26 -8.29
C ASN A 25 20.06 -4.99 -9.59
N GLY A 26 20.40 -4.40 -10.73
CA GLY A 26 20.13 -4.97 -12.05
C GLY A 26 18.72 -4.73 -12.60
N THR A 27 17.90 -3.94 -11.91
CA THR A 27 16.55 -3.55 -12.34
C THR A 27 16.49 -2.05 -12.56
N ASN A 28 15.98 -1.63 -13.70
CA ASN A 28 15.65 -0.24 -13.96
C ASN A 28 14.21 0.01 -13.55
N VAL A 29 13.94 1.15 -12.91
CA VAL A 29 12.61 1.53 -12.47
C VAL A 29 12.16 2.82 -13.16
N ASP A 30 10.88 2.90 -13.48
CA ASP A 30 10.28 4.10 -14.03
C ASP A 30 9.20 4.62 -13.07
N VAL A 31 9.53 5.70 -12.36
CA VAL A 31 8.64 6.32 -11.38
C VAL A 31 7.49 7.10 -12.02
N SER A 32 7.48 7.23 -13.35
CA SER A 32 6.38 7.87 -14.09
C SER A 32 5.23 6.92 -14.41
N GLU A 33 5.38 5.62 -14.13
CA GLU A 33 4.36 4.63 -14.45
C GLU A 33 3.49 4.30 -13.25
N TRP A 34 2.16 4.35 -13.43
CA TRP A 34 1.21 3.80 -12.49
C TRP A 34 1.16 2.27 -12.56
N PRO A 35 0.77 1.59 -11.47
CA PRO A 35 0.44 0.17 -11.55
C PRO A 35 -0.68 -0.07 -12.57
N LYS A 36 -0.56 -1.16 -13.32
CA LYS A 36 -1.57 -1.53 -14.32
C LYS A 36 -2.92 -1.82 -13.65
N SER A 37 -3.97 -1.21 -14.15
CA SER A 37 -5.34 -1.50 -13.71
C SER A 37 -5.66 -2.97 -13.92
N LYS A 38 -6.06 -3.66 -12.85
CA LYS A 38 -6.44 -5.07 -12.88
C LYS A 38 -7.79 -5.27 -12.25
N LEU A 39 -8.67 -5.98 -12.95
CA LEU A 39 -9.97 -6.35 -12.41
C LEU A 39 -9.79 -7.37 -11.29
N LEU A 40 -10.34 -7.05 -10.13
CA LEU A 40 -10.35 -7.91 -8.95
C LEU A 40 -11.78 -8.39 -8.71
N ILE A 41 -11.95 -9.69 -8.60
CA ILE A 41 -13.24 -10.34 -8.41
C ILE A 41 -13.31 -10.86 -6.98
N SER A 42 -14.35 -10.51 -6.26
CA SER A 42 -14.56 -10.81 -4.85
C SER A 42 -15.89 -11.58 -4.66
N PRO A 43 -15.91 -12.91 -4.88
CA PRO A 43 -17.08 -13.72 -4.62
C PRO A 43 -17.31 -13.87 -3.12
N ARG A 44 -18.59 -13.91 -2.72
CA ARG A 44 -19.02 -14.08 -1.33
C ARG A 44 -20.23 -14.98 -1.26
N LEU A 45 -20.19 -15.95 -0.35
CA LEU A 45 -21.27 -16.84 -0.04
C LEU A 45 -21.55 -16.79 1.46
N GLY A 46 -22.79 -16.75 1.85
CA GLY A 46 -23.23 -16.85 3.23
C GLY A 46 -24.47 -17.69 3.34
N PHE A 47 -24.65 -18.32 4.47
CA PHE A 47 -25.83 -19.11 4.80
C PHE A 47 -26.26 -18.87 6.23
N ASN A 48 -27.55 -19.07 6.45
CA ASN A 48 -28.17 -19.13 7.77
C ASN A 48 -29.17 -20.29 7.73
N TRP A 49 -28.96 -21.26 8.58
CA TRP A 49 -29.72 -22.47 8.59
C TRP A 49 -30.26 -22.78 10.00
N ASP A 50 -31.57 -22.70 10.15
CA ASP A 50 -32.26 -23.21 11.32
C ASP A 50 -32.47 -24.73 11.13
N ILE A 51 -31.69 -25.52 11.85
CA ILE A 51 -31.60 -26.97 11.65
C ILE A 51 -32.93 -27.66 11.97
N LYS A 52 -33.64 -27.18 13.00
CA LYS A 52 -34.89 -27.77 13.44
C LYS A 52 -36.15 -26.97 13.08
N GLY A 53 -36.00 -25.73 12.64
CA GLY A 53 -37.08 -24.80 12.33
C GLY A 53 -37.71 -24.13 13.55
N ASP A 54 -37.20 -24.37 14.74
CA ASP A 54 -37.65 -23.79 16.00
C ASP A 54 -36.66 -22.84 16.65
N ARG A 55 -35.55 -22.53 15.92
CA ARG A 55 -34.41 -21.74 16.35
C ARG A 55 -33.66 -22.30 17.55
N SER A 56 -33.89 -23.52 17.93
CA SER A 56 -33.14 -24.15 19.03
C SER A 56 -31.69 -24.46 18.64
N ILE A 57 -31.42 -24.65 17.34
CA ILE A 57 -30.09 -24.82 16.80
C ILE A 57 -30.01 -24.05 15.48
N VAL A 58 -29.21 -22.99 15.45
CA VAL A 58 -29.02 -22.18 14.25
C VAL A 58 -27.54 -22.21 13.84
N LEU A 59 -27.30 -22.60 12.60
CA LEU A 59 -25.96 -22.56 12.00
C LEU A 59 -25.87 -21.43 11.00
N THR A 60 -24.91 -20.54 11.22
CA THR A 60 -24.61 -19.44 10.32
C THR A 60 -23.18 -19.52 9.84
N GLY A 61 -22.93 -19.06 8.66
CA GLY A 61 -21.56 -19.01 8.16
C GLY A 61 -21.44 -18.32 6.84
N GLY A 62 -20.19 -18.09 6.46
CA GLY A 62 -19.89 -17.49 5.19
C GLY A 62 -18.44 -17.67 4.79
N THR A 63 -18.23 -17.57 3.51
CA THR A 63 -16.88 -17.56 2.93
C THR A 63 -16.82 -16.55 1.81
N GLY A 64 -15.66 -15.95 1.61
CA GLY A 64 -15.52 -14.99 0.53
C GLY A 64 -14.13 -14.42 0.40
N LEU A 65 -13.90 -13.87 -0.78
CA LEU A 65 -12.72 -13.10 -1.10
C LEU A 65 -13.03 -11.62 -0.92
N PHE A 66 -12.16 -10.91 -0.23
CA PHE A 66 -12.32 -9.49 0.08
C PHE A 66 -11.11 -8.72 -0.44
N THR A 67 -11.36 -7.77 -1.32
CA THR A 67 -10.33 -6.85 -1.81
C THR A 67 -10.14 -5.71 -0.81
N GLY A 68 -8.89 -5.52 -0.36
CA GLY A 68 -8.48 -4.38 0.45
C GLY A 68 -8.04 -3.21 -0.42
N LEU A 69 -8.17 -1.99 0.11
CA LEU A 69 -7.58 -0.80 -0.47
C LEU A 69 -6.31 -0.47 0.31
N LEU A 70 -5.23 -0.20 -0.40
CA LEU A 70 -4.03 0.36 0.22
C LEU A 70 -4.23 1.84 0.52
N PRO A 71 -3.56 2.37 1.57
CA PRO A 71 -3.50 3.79 1.79
C PRO A 71 -2.99 4.51 0.54
N PHE A 72 -3.72 5.52 0.08
CA PHE A 72 -3.37 6.25 -1.15
C PHE A 72 -1.98 6.91 -1.06
N VAL A 73 -1.54 7.24 0.13
CA VAL A 73 -0.21 7.81 0.38
C VAL A 73 0.93 6.94 -0.16
N TRP A 74 0.77 5.62 -0.23
CA TRP A 74 1.81 4.75 -0.79
C TRP A 74 2.00 4.96 -2.29
N PHE A 75 0.95 5.32 -2.98
CA PHE A 75 1.01 5.67 -4.41
C PHE A 75 1.51 7.10 -4.61
N THR A 76 1.04 8.06 -3.81
CA THR A 76 1.49 9.45 -3.92
C THR A 76 2.94 9.65 -3.54
N ASN A 77 3.49 8.82 -2.67
CA ASN A 77 4.90 8.83 -2.33
C ASN A 77 5.80 8.57 -3.55
N GLN A 78 5.36 7.79 -4.53
CA GLN A 78 6.10 7.59 -5.77
C GLN A 78 6.35 8.93 -6.49
N SER A 79 5.35 9.79 -6.59
CA SER A 79 5.49 11.12 -7.18
C SER A 79 6.26 12.09 -6.28
N THR A 80 6.00 12.02 -4.97
CA THR A 80 6.65 12.91 -3.99
C THR A 80 8.16 12.69 -3.93
N TYR A 81 8.59 11.42 -3.90
CA TYR A 81 10.02 11.06 -3.80
C TYR A 81 10.67 10.78 -5.17
N ALA A 82 10.08 11.25 -6.24
CA ALA A 82 10.68 11.16 -7.58
C ALA A 82 11.73 12.26 -7.88
N GLY A 83 12.00 13.17 -6.94
CA GLY A 83 12.94 14.27 -7.12
C GLY A 83 12.39 15.44 -7.95
N GLN A 84 11.10 15.42 -8.32
CA GLN A 84 10.41 16.50 -9.02
C GLN A 84 9.73 17.47 -8.05
N MET A 85 8.96 16.91 -7.11
CA MET A 85 8.22 17.70 -6.12
C MET A 85 9.02 17.91 -4.84
N GLN A 86 9.80 16.90 -4.47
CA GLN A 86 10.65 16.90 -3.27
C GLN A 86 11.91 16.10 -3.58
N ASN A 87 13.05 16.62 -3.13
CA ASN A 87 14.30 15.88 -3.12
C ASN A 87 14.81 15.75 -1.68
N MET A 88 15.42 14.62 -1.39
CA MET A 88 16.08 14.36 -0.11
C MET A 88 17.58 14.24 -0.38
N VAL A 89 18.36 15.08 0.27
CA VAL A 89 19.81 14.98 0.28
C VAL A 89 20.26 14.70 1.71
N GLU A 90 21.20 13.80 1.85
CA GLU A 90 21.73 13.38 3.14
C GLU A 90 23.25 13.45 3.06
N PHE A 91 23.88 14.10 4.02
CA PHE A 91 25.32 14.28 4.06
C PHE A 91 25.89 13.74 5.37
N GLU A 92 26.96 13.00 5.27
CA GLU A 92 27.78 12.71 6.45
C GLU A 92 28.56 13.94 6.87
N THR A 93 28.91 14.03 8.15
CA THR A 93 29.69 15.17 8.69
C THR A 93 31.00 15.41 7.95
N SER A 94 31.58 14.35 7.41
CA SER A 94 32.83 14.38 6.61
C SER A 94 32.65 15.01 5.22
N GLU A 95 31.44 15.06 4.71
CA GLU A 95 31.10 15.60 3.39
C GLU A 95 30.74 17.09 3.46
N LEU A 96 30.51 17.58 4.68
CA LEU A 96 30.17 18.98 4.87
C LEU A 96 31.41 19.87 4.72
N PRO A 97 31.29 21.09 4.14
CA PRO A 97 32.34 22.07 4.15
C PRO A 97 32.85 22.36 5.58
N ALA A 98 34.14 22.54 5.74
CA ALA A 98 34.76 22.73 7.05
C ALA A 98 34.18 23.92 7.86
N ASN A 99 33.56 24.87 7.18
CA ASN A 99 32.91 26.05 7.75
C ASN A 99 31.40 25.97 7.76
N PHE A 100 30.81 24.76 7.48
CA PHE A 100 29.39 24.58 7.49
C PHE A 100 28.85 24.75 8.92
N ALA A 101 27.92 25.66 9.09
CA ALA A 101 27.25 25.90 10.36
C ALA A 101 25.72 25.85 10.16
N PHE A 102 25.03 25.35 11.16
CA PHE A 102 23.58 25.41 11.15
C PHE A 102 23.07 26.84 11.08
N ASN A 103 22.24 27.11 10.08
CA ASN A 103 21.58 28.41 9.92
C ASN A 103 20.05 28.17 9.92
N PRO A 104 19.30 28.76 10.87
CA PRO A 104 17.83 28.61 10.90
C PRO A 104 17.15 29.28 9.68
N ASN A 105 17.84 30.14 8.97
CA ASN A 105 17.38 30.68 7.69
C ASN A 105 17.81 29.76 6.56
N TYR A 106 16.94 28.78 6.22
CA TYR A 106 17.22 27.80 5.18
C TYR A 106 17.54 28.40 3.81
N LYS A 107 17.00 29.60 3.48
CA LYS A 107 17.26 30.27 2.20
C LYS A 107 18.70 30.71 2.08
N GLU A 108 19.28 31.18 3.18
CA GLU A 108 20.71 31.53 3.22
C GLU A 108 21.56 30.26 3.09
N THR A 109 21.21 29.17 3.75
CA THR A 109 21.91 27.88 3.61
C THR A 109 21.97 27.43 2.17
N LEU A 110 20.85 27.48 1.45
CA LEU A 110 20.78 27.11 0.03
C LEU A 110 21.63 28.03 -0.84
N THR A 111 21.59 29.35 -0.57
CA THR A 111 22.33 30.36 -1.37
C THR A 111 23.84 30.27 -1.13
N GLN A 112 24.26 29.96 0.09
CA GLN A 112 25.67 29.86 0.45
C GLN A 112 26.32 28.53 0.02
N ASN A 113 25.51 27.51 -0.22
CA ASN A 113 25.98 26.18 -0.58
C ASN A 113 25.24 25.62 -1.83
N PRO A 114 25.31 26.34 -2.98
CA PRO A 114 24.51 25.95 -4.15
C PRO A 114 24.87 24.56 -4.72
N ASP A 115 26.13 24.15 -4.55
CA ASP A 115 26.62 22.85 -5.06
C ASP A 115 26.16 21.64 -4.21
N MET A 116 25.65 21.90 -3.01
CA MET A 116 25.15 20.84 -2.13
C MET A 116 23.69 20.45 -2.42
N PHE A 117 22.97 21.26 -3.17
CA PHE A 117 21.53 21.07 -3.37
C PHE A 117 21.20 21.03 -4.86
N PRO A 118 20.41 20.02 -5.31
CA PRO A 118 19.98 19.96 -6.70
C PRO A 118 19.25 21.23 -7.13
N SER A 119 19.71 21.83 -8.23
CA SER A 119 19.13 23.07 -8.76
C SER A 119 18.01 22.82 -9.77
N THR A 120 18.00 21.62 -10.39
CA THR A 120 17.05 21.25 -11.45
C THR A 120 16.25 20.03 -11.04
N PRO A 121 14.92 20.15 -10.88
CA PRO A 121 14.06 19.02 -10.55
C PRO A 121 14.17 17.88 -11.58
N GLY A 122 14.22 16.64 -11.13
CA GLY A 122 14.15 15.46 -11.97
C GLY A 122 15.42 15.07 -12.73
N ASN A 123 16.54 15.75 -12.50
CA ASN A 123 17.81 15.48 -13.19
C ASN A 123 18.80 14.69 -12.33
N GLU A 124 18.51 14.49 -11.07
CA GLU A 124 19.37 13.75 -10.15
C GLU A 124 18.56 12.66 -9.45
N VAL A 125 19.25 11.60 -9.04
CA VAL A 125 18.63 10.53 -8.26
C VAL A 125 18.53 10.99 -6.81
N PRO A 126 17.32 11.08 -6.23
CA PRO A 126 17.15 11.45 -4.83
C PRO A 126 17.77 10.41 -3.89
N GLY A 127 18.14 10.83 -2.67
CA GLY A 127 18.65 9.93 -1.63
C GLY A 127 17.66 8.85 -1.18
N ALA A 128 16.36 9.08 -1.41
CA ALA A 128 15.31 8.08 -1.17
C ALA A 128 14.28 8.11 -2.31
N ILE A 129 13.88 6.92 -2.77
CA ILE A 129 12.91 6.74 -3.84
C ILE A 129 11.79 5.84 -3.31
N ALA A 130 10.54 6.21 -3.57
CA ALA A 130 9.40 5.32 -3.43
C ALA A 130 8.97 4.82 -4.82
N TYR A 131 8.76 3.54 -4.94
CA TYR A 131 8.38 2.90 -6.20
C TYR A 131 7.32 1.84 -5.98
N VAL A 132 6.32 1.82 -6.85
CA VAL A 132 5.28 0.79 -6.87
C VAL A 132 5.42 0.01 -8.17
N ASP A 133 5.60 -1.31 -8.06
CA ASP A 133 5.74 -2.19 -9.23
C ASP A 133 4.54 -2.04 -10.17
N PRO A 134 4.75 -1.89 -11.50
CA PRO A 134 3.66 -1.80 -12.48
C PRO A 134 2.74 -3.03 -12.50
N ASN A 135 3.22 -4.17 -12.01
CA ASN A 135 2.42 -5.39 -11.89
C ASN A 135 1.75 -5.56 -10.52
N PHE A 136 1.86 -4.57 -9.66
CA PHE A 136 1.24 -4.57 -8.35
C PHE A 136 -0.25 -4.94 -8.43
N LYS A 137 -0.73 -5.70 -7.44
CA LYS A 137 -2.13 -6.04 -7.27
C LYS A 137 -2.59 -5.64 -5.88
N MET A 138 -3.78 -5.08 -5.77
CA MET A 138 -4.38 -4.82 -4.47
C MET A 138 -4.48 -6.11 -3.65
N PRO A 139 -4.24 -6.05 -2.35
CA PRO A 139 -4.29 -7.22 -1.49
C PRO A 139 -5.70 -7.78 -1.43
N GLN A 140 -5.80 -9.10 -1.44
CA GLN A 140 -7.05 -9.80 -1.25
C GLN A 140 -6.94 -10.74 -0.04
N VAL A 141 -8.04 -10.92 0.66
CA VAL A 141 -8.12 -11.76 1.85
C VAL A 141 -9.26 -12.73 1.67
N TRP A 142 -8.98 -14.02 1.78
CA TRP A 142 -9.99 -15.04 1.87
C TRP A 142 -10.38 -15.23 3.34
N ARG A 143 -11.66 -15.06 3.64
CA ARG A 143 -12.20 -15.25 4.98
C ARG A 143 -13.34 -16.26 4.94
N SER A 144 -13.31 -17.19 5.89
CA SER A 144 -14.39 -18.15 6.13
C SER A 144 -14.72 -18.15 7.61
N ASN A 145 -15.98 -18.16 7.92
CA ASN A 145 -16.47 -18.29 9.29
C ASN A 145 -17.66 -19.24 9.35
N VAL A 146 -17.80 -19.92 10.47
CA VAL A 146 -18.97 -20.69 10.83
C VAL A 146 -19.28 -20.44 12.30
N ASN A 147 -20.54 -20.26 12.63
CA ASN A 147 -21.03 -20.08 13.97
C ASN A 147 -22.25 -20.98 14.19
N ALA A 148 -22.29 -21.65 15.34
CA ALA A 148 -23.42 -22.47 15.78
C ALA A 148 -23.98 -21.89 17.07
N GLU A 149 -25.28 -21.64 17.11
CA GLU A 149 -26.02 -21.15 18.27
C GLU A 149 -26.96 -22.23 18.76
N PHE A 150 -26.92 -22.51 20.05
CA PHE A 150 -27.72 -23.52 20.72
C PHE A 150 -28.55 -22.85 21.81
N GLN A 151 -29.86 -23.08 21.78
CA GLN A 151 -30.75 -22.68 22.86
C GLN A 151 -30.72 -23.74 23.96
N LEU A 152 -30.29 -23.33 25.15
CA LEU A 152 -30.17 -24.22 26.31
C LEU A 152 -31.37 -24.04 27.24
N PRO A 153 -31.63 -25.00 28.16
CA PRO A 153 -32.66 -24.86 29.20
C PRO A 153 -32.44 -23.58 30.03
N TYR A 154 -33.51 -23.08 30.64
CA TYR A 154 -33.53 -21.90 31.47
C TYR A 154 -33.22 -20.57 30.78
N GLY A 155 -33.34 -20.54 29.42
CA GLY A 155 -33.13 -19.30 28.65
C GLY A 155 -31.67 -18.97 28.36
N PHE A 156 -30.74 -19.89 28.60
CA PHE A 156 -29.35 -19.69 28.22
C PHE A 156 -29.16 -19.95 26.71
N MET A 157 -28.21 -19.19 26.12
CA MET A 157 -27.79 -19.36 24.74
C MET A 157 -26.29 -19.64 24.71
N LEU A 158 -25.89 -20.71 24.04
CA LEU A 158 -24.48 -21.02 23.76
C LEU A 158 -24.19 -20.74 22.31
N SER A 159 -23.14 -19.93 22.05
CA SER A 159 -22.63 -19.65 20.72
C SER A 159 -21.19 -20.16 20.60
N VAL A 160 -20.91 -20.92 19.56
CA VAL A 160 -19.59 -21.46 19.25
C VAL A 160 -19.25 -21.10 17.82
N GLY A 161 -18.13 -20.41 17.61
CA GLY A 161 -17.71 -19.96 16.30
C GLY A 161 -16.27 -20.32 15.96
N ALA A 162 -16.01 -20.50 14.68
CA ALA A 162 -14.67 -20.66 14.12
C ALA A 162 -14.48 -19.73 12.93
N MET A 163 -13.25 -19.21 12.77
CA MET A 163 -12.89 -18.37 11.65
C MET A 163 -11.54 -18.80 11.08
N SER A 164 -11.45 -18.82 9.75
CA SER A 164 -10.20 -19.00 9.00
C SER A 164 -9.96 -17.80 8.11
N VAL A 165 -8.72 -17.33 8.10
CA VAL A 165 -8.30 -16.17 7.29
C VAL A 165 -7.02 -16.51 6.55
N SER A 166 -7.00 -16.29 5.24
CA SER A 166 -5.82 -16.45 4.39
C SER A 166 -5.60 -15.18 3.58
N TYR A 167 -4.39 -14.66 3.60
CA TYR A 167 -4.01 -13.47 2.85
C TYR A 167 -3.32 -13.87 1.55
N THR A 168 -3.73 -13.24 0.44
CA THR A 168 -2.97 -13.30 -0.80
C THR A 168 -1.97 -12.16 -0.80
N HIS A 169 -0.73 -12.47 -0.52
CA HIS A 169 0.43 -11.59 -0.52
C HIS A 169 0.40 -10.32 0.35
N LEU A 170 1.05 -10.43 1.46
CA LEU A 170 1.93 -9.43 2.04
C LEU A 170 3.21 -10.18 2.46
N THR A 171 3.94 -10.69 1.50
CA THR A 171 5.34 -10.97 1.73
C THR A 171 6.05 -9.64 1.55
N LEU A 172 6.33 -8.98 2.64
CA LEU A 172 7.42 -8.02 2.69
C LEU A 172 8.71 -8.81 2.41
N PRO A 173 9.60 -8.31 1.57
CA PRO A 173 10.90 -8.92 1.34
C PRO A 173 11.73 -8.97 2.63
#